data_933e03f947246618083dc42b997b022a
#
_entry.id   933e03f947246618083dc42b997b022a
#
_cell.length_a   1.000
_cell.length_b   1.000
_cell.length_c   1.000
_cell.angle_alpha   90.00
_cell.angle_beta   90.00
_cell.angle_gamma   90.00
#
_symmetry.space_group_name_H-M   'P 1'
#
loop_
_entity.id
_entity.type
_entity.pdbx_description
1 polymer ?
#
loop_
_entity_poly.entity_id
_entity_poly.type
_entity_poly.pdbx_seq_one_letter_code
_entity_poly.pdbx_strand_id
1 'polypeptide(L)'
;MPLRLKKYSFFDIGRSADYFDAEESRQVLERSAKNCYLPANAAVLKLIRRHRGRFRVSCSVSGMLLEQLEKGQKAVLESFRRLADTGCVEFLSGPWHHSLASLFSEEEFRGQMALHKSKIRALFGQVPRAFQNTELIYGNDVARIAESMGFRVILAGGAGRLFGCDAESLYQSAGCRKLKVLFRHDRLSDDLALRPSGAEGQALDADEFIRGLADGYHGDEVINLFMDYEVFVGYEQSKTGIPDFLNTIPGVLLKRRKWRFSTPSGAAAEHESAGEIDVPGQIFCTDPDRDGSAWLGNHMQIDAARTLYSLEDQVRATKNRKRIGTWRNLQASDYFHYMNTKGLSDGVGHRTLNPFASPYDAYIHYMNILKDFSGRIAGKMESVHER
;
A
#
# COMPACT_ATOMS: atom_id res chain seq x y z
N MET A 1 5.04 4.01 4.54
CA MET A 1 6.48 3.88 4.88
C MET A 1 6.58 3.35 6.30
N PRO A 2 7.23 2.20 6.52
CA PRO A 2 7.44 1.63 7.86
C PRO A 2 8.45 2.45 8.66
N LEU A 3 8.47 2.24 9.98
CA LEU A 3 9.58 2.68 10.81
C LEU A 3 10.83 1.86 10.46
N ARG A 4 12.01 2.46 10.53
CA ARG A 4 13.26 1.73 10.32
C ARG A 4 13.57 0.87 11.53
N LEU A 5 13.85 -0.41 11.30
CA LEU A 5 14.34 -1.30 12.35
C LEU A 5 15.80 -1.01 12.64
N LYS A 6 16.17 -1.06 13.91
CA LYS A 6 17.59 -1.08 14.30
C LYS A 6 18.23 -2.41 13.96
N LYS A 7 19.53 -2.37 13.72
CA LYS A 7 20.37 -3.59 13.74
C LYS A 7 20.45 -4.08 15.17
N TYR A 8 19.60 -5.06 15.50
CA TYR A 8 19.42 -5.57 16.86
C TYR A 8 20.10 -6.94 16.99
N SER A 9 21.24 -6.97 17.64
CA SER A 9 22.07 -8.17 17.80
C SER A 9 21.59 -9.06 18.96
N PHE A 10 22.08 -10.28 19.02
CA PHE A 10 21.84 -11.17 20.16
C PHE A 10 22.27 -10.54 21.50
N PHE A 11 23.32 -9.72 21.51
CA PHE A 11 23.84 -9.07 22.72
C PHE A 11 22.95 -7.92 23.21
N ASP A 12 21.99 -7.45 22.39
CA ASP A 12 21.05 -6.39 22.77
C ASP A 12 19.82 -6.93 23.51
N ILE A 13 19.58 -8.25 23.43
CA ILE A 13 18.46 -8.93 24.09
C ILE A 13 18.57 -8.73 25.62
N GLY A 14 17.48 -8.25 26.21
CA GLY A 14 17.39 -7.93 27.64
C GLY A 14 17.93 -6.55 28.01
N ARG A 15 18.67 -5.86 27.12
CA ARG A 15 19.32 -4.58 27.43
C ARG A 15 18.50 -3.37 26.99
N SER A 16 17.90 -3.41 25.81
CA SER A 16 17.16 -2.29 25.26
C SER A 16 15.86 -2.75 24.63
N ALA A 17 14.76 -2.02 24.86
CA ALA A 17 13.48 -2.22 24.20
C ALA A 17 13.28 -1.23 23.04
N ASP A 18 14.33 -0.59 22.56
CA ASP A 18 14.32 0.39 21.48
C ASP A 18 14.64 -0.30 20.14
N TYR A 19 13.60 -0.79 19.47
CA TYR A 19 13.72 -1.60 18.25
C TYR A 19 13.73 -0.77 16.96
N PHE A 20 13.38 0.52 17.02
CA PHE A 20 13.22 1.37 15.86
C PHE A 20 14.25 2.48 15.84
N ASP A 21 14.84 2.73 14.69
CA ASP A 21 15.71 3.87 14.46
C ASP A 21 14.89 5.10 14.10
N ALA A 22 14.66 5.95 15.12
CA ALA A 22 13.86 7.15 14.97
C ALA A 22 14.56 8.18 14.07
N GLU A 23 15.90 8.27 14.15
CA GLU A 23 16.67 9.24 13.35
C GLU A 23 16.70 8.84 11.87
N GLU A 24 16.98 7.56 11.56
CA GLU A 24 16.94 7.09 10.18
C GLU A 24 15.52 7.18 9.60
N SER A 25 14.49 6.84 10.40
CA SER A 25 13.08 7.00 10.00
C SER A 25 12.76 8.46 9.66
N ARG A 26 13.24 9.42 10.46
CA ARG A 26 13.06 10.85 10.22
C ARG A 26 13.75 11.30 8.94
N GLN A 27 15.00 10.91 8.72
CA GLN A 27 15.77 11.28 7.52
C GLN A 27 15.14 10.74 6.24
N VAL A 28 14.68 9.48 6.25
CA VAL A 28 13.96 8.89 5.11
C VAL A 28 12.66 9.64 4.85
N LEU A 29 11.90 9.95 5.90
CA LEU A 29 10.66 10.73 5.77
C LEU A 29 10.91 12.12 5.17
N GLU A 30 11.93 12.83 5.63
CA GLU A 30 12.28 14.17 5.12
C GLU A 30 12.67 14.12 3.64
N ARG A 31 13.47 13.14 3.25
CA ARG A 31 13.86 12.93 1.85
C ARG A 31 12.64 12.61 0.98
N SER A 32 11.78 11.68 1.42
CA SER A 32 10.55 11.34 0.70
C SER A 32 9.57 12.51 0.64
N ALA A 33 9.46 13.31 1.71
CA ALA A 33 8.63 14.51 1.73
C ALA A 33 9.06 15.51 0.67
N LYS A 34 10.37 15.79 0.60
CA LYS A 34 10.96 16.77 -0.33
C LYS A 34 10.93 16.30 -1.78
N ASN A 35 11.30 15.04 -2.00
CA ASN A 35 11.57 14.55 -3.36
C ASN A 35 10.35 13.85 -3.99
N CYS A 36 9.37 13.42 -3.19
CA CYS A 36 8.19 12.71 -3.67
C CYS A 36 6.90 13.41 -3.26
N TYR A 37 6.54 13.43 -1.98
CA TYR A 37 5.17 13.75 -1.57
C TYR A 37 4.75 15.19 -1.91
N LEU A 38 5.58 16.18 -1.63
CA LEU A 38 5.23 17.59 -1.93
C LEU A 38 5.15 17.85 -3.44
N PRO A 39 6.13 17.43 -4.28
CA PRO A 39 6.04 17.60 -5.73
C PRO A 39 4.85 16.84 -6.34
N ALA A 40 4.58 15.61 -5.93
CA ALA A 40 3.47 14.81 -6.45
C ALA A 40 2.11 15.45 -6.09
N ASN A 41 1.91 15.87 -4.82
CA ASN A 41 0.71 16.57 -4.40
C ASN A 41 0.49 17.86 -5.19
N ALA A 42 1.56 18.61 -5.43
CA ALA A 42 1.50 19.84 -6.25
C ALA A 42 1.09 19.54 -7.70
N ALA A 43 1.66 18.48 -8.31
CA ALA A 43 1.32 18.06 -9.66
C ALA A 43 -0.16 17.63 -9.77
N VAL A 44 -0.63 16.77 -8.85
CA VAL A 44 -2.04 16.34 -8.81
C VAL A 44 -2.97 17.55 -8.64
N LEU A 45 -2.68 18.46 -7.71
CA LEU A 45 -3.48 19.67 -7.49
C LEU A 45 -3.54 20.56 -8.73
N LYS A 46 -2.41 20.71 -9.43
CA LYS A 46 -2.32 21.44 -10.69
C LYS A 46 -3.21 20.82 -11.78
N LEU A 47 -3.20 19.49 -11.91
CA LEU A 47 -4.05 18.76 -12.85
C LEU A 47 -5.54 18.92 -12.52
N ILE A 48 -5.93 18.79 -11.26
CA ILE A 48 -7.33 18.98 -10.81
C ILE A 48 -7.81 20.40 -11.21
N ARG A 49 -7.01 21.43 -10.90
CA ARG A 49 -7.35 22.82 -11.22
C ARG A 49 -7.40 23.09 -12.72
N ARG A 50 -6.37 22.62 -13.47
CA ARG A 50 -6.30 22.76 -14.93
C ARG A 50 -7.51 22.17 -15.64
N HIS A 51 -8.00 21.06 -15.15
CA HIS A 51 -9.15 20.34 -15.72
C HIS A 51 -10.48 20.63 -15.02
N ARG A 52 -10.53 21.66 -14.18
CA ARG A 52 -11.76 22.15 -13.50
C ARG A 52 -12.50 21.04 -12.76
N GLY A 53 -11.79 20.20 -12.03
CA GLY A 53 -12.33 19.11 -11.23
C GLY A 53 -12.75 17.86 -12.04
N ARG A 54 -12.52 17.83 -13.35
CA ARG A 54 -12.78 16.63 -14.17
C ARG A 54 -11.69 15.56 -14.05
N PHE A 55 -10.49 15.91 -13.58
CA PHE A 55 -9.46 14.95 -13.23
C PHE A 55 -9.66 14.52 -11.78
N ARG A 56 -9.87 13.21 -11.58
CA ARG A 56 -10.12 12.60 -10.28
C ARG A 56 -9.15 11.46 -10.06
N VAL A 57 -8.71 11.29 -8.82
CA VAL A 57 -7.77 10.23 -8.41
C VAL A 57 -8.16 9.69 -7.05
N SER A 58 -7.54 8.58 -6.65
CA SER A 58 -7.58 8.10 -5.27
C SER A 58 -6.16 7.98 -4.72
N CYS A 59 -6.03 8.13 -3.42
CA CYS A 59 -4.77 8.00 -2.71
C CYS A 59 -4.88 6.98 -1.58
N SER A 60 -3.93 6.06 -1.51
CA SER A 60 -3.73 5.17 -0.37
C SER A 60 -2.52 5.64 0.42
N VAL A 61 -2.72 5.97 1.70
CA VAL A 61 -1.65 6.46 2.59
C VAL A 61 -1.75 5.68 3.89
N SER A 62 -0.75 4.86 4.23
CA SER A 62 -0.79 4.03 5.43
C SER A 62 -0.92 4.86 6.72
N GLY A 63 -1.55 4.28 7.74
CA GLY A 63 -1.71 4.95 9.04
C GLY A 63 -0.37 5.30 9.69
N MET A 64 0.64 4.44 9.54
CA MET A 64 2.00 4.71 10.00
C MET A 64 2.61 5.94 9.33
N LEU A 65 2.40 6.11 8.03
CA LEU A 65 2.89 7.31 7.34
C LEU A 65 2.13 8.55 7.80
N LEU A 66 0.80 8.48 7.93
CA LEU A 66 0.00 9.61 8.44
C LEU A 66 0.44 10.05 9.84
N GLU A 67 0.75 9.10 10.73
CA GLU A 67 1.25 9.41 12.07
C GLU A 67 2.63 10.09 12.04
N GLN A 68 3.53 9.62 11.19
CA GLN A 68 4.85 10.22 10.99
C GLN A 68 4.75 11.63 10.40
N LEU A 69 3.84 11.86 9.45
CA LEU A 69 3.58 13.17 8.85
C LEU A 69 3.04 14.18 9.89
N GLU A 70 2.13 13.76 10.75
CA GLU A 70 1.62 14.61 11.83
C GLU A 70 2.73 15.07 12.79
N LYS A 71 3.66 14.18 13.11
CA LYS A 71 4.76 14.46 14.03
C LYS A 71 5.86 15.31 13.40
N GLY A 72 6.24 15.02 12.15
CA GLY A 72 7.47 15.58 11.58
C GLY A 72 7.32 16.34 10.25
N GLN A 73 6.23 16.16 9.50
CA GLN A 73 6.09 16.72 8.14
C GLN A 73 4.71 17.34 7.90
N LYS A 74 4.36 18.32 8.72
CA LYS A 74 3.05 19.02 8.66
C LYS A 74 2.74 19.62 7.29
N ALA A 75 3.76 20.09 6.58
CA ALA A 75 3.59 20.66 5.22
C ALA A 75 3.07 19.62 4.22
N VAL A 76 3.54 18.37 4.32
CA VAL A 76 3.05 17.26 3.48
C VAL A 76 1.60 16.95 3.84
N LEU A 77 1.28 16.84 5.13
CA LEU A 77 -0.08 16.58 5.59
C LEU A 77 -1.05 17.68 5.10
N GLU A 78 -0.64 18.93 5.19
CA GLU A 78 -1.43 20.06 4.69
C GLU A 78 -1.62 19.99 3.17
N SER A 79 -0.61 19.56 2.42
CA SER A 79 -0.76 19.37 0.99
C SER A 79 -1.76 18.27 0.64
N PHE A 80 -1.84 17.17 1.41
CA PHE A 80 -2.89 16.16 1.27
C PHE A 80 -4.28 16.70 1.64
N ARG A 81 -4.40 17.54 2.68
CA ARG A 81 -5.67 18.21 3.01
C ARG A 81 -6.19 19.05 1.85
N ARG A 82 -5.31 19.86 1.24
CA ARG A 82 -5.67 20.64 0.05
C ARG A 82 -6.17 19.77 -1.11
N LEU A 83 -5.62 18.57 -1.27
CA LEU A 83 -6.14 17.61 -2.25
C LEU A 83 -7.54 17.11 -1.85
N ALA A 84 -7.74 16.76 -0.57
CA ALA A 84 -9.06 16.35 -0.06
C ALA A 84 -10.13 17.43 -0.26
N ASP A 85 -9.78 18.70 0.02
CA ASP A 85 -10.67 19.86 -0.09
C ASP A 85 -11.17 20.13 -1.52
N THR A 86 -10.47 19.61 -2.53
CA THR A 86 -10.92 19.72 -3.92
C THR A 86 -12.17 18.90 -4.22
N GLY A 87 -12.51 17.90 -3.40
CA GLY A 87 -13.56 16.92 -3.69
C GLY A 87 -13.26 16.00 -4.89
N CYS A 88 -12.03 16.05 -5.41
CA CYS A 88 -11.58 15.26 -6.57
C CYS A 88 -10.65 14.11 -6.20
N VAL A 89 -10.28 13.98 -4.93
CA VAL A 89 -9.39 12.94 -4.41
C VAL A 89 -10.13 12.11 -3.37
N GLU A 90 -10.22 10.80 -3.59
CA GLU A 90 -10.73 9.84 -2.62
C GLU A 90 -9.57 9.23 -1.84
N PHE A 91 -9.59 9.33 -0.52
CA PHE A 91 -8.63 8.63 0.33
C PHE A 91 -9.15 7.24 0.66
N LEU A 92 -8.39 6.23 0.25
CA LEU A 92 -8.71 4.82 0.48
C LEU A 92 -8.42 4.45 1.93
N SER A 93 -9.11 3.43 2.45
CA SER A 93 -8.73 2.80 3.70
C SER A 93 -7.93 1.52 3.45
N GLY A 94 -7.09 1.15 4.42
CA GLY A 94 -6.30 -0.07 4.39
C GLY A 94 -5.88 -0.48 5.81
N PRO A 95 -5.10 -1.56 5.99
CA PRO A 95 -4.48 -1.86 7.26
C PRO A 95 -3.54 -0.73 7.71
N TRP A 96 -3.70 -0.27 8.97
CA TRP A 96 -2.93 0.86 9.51
C TRP A 96 -1.42 0.74 9.30
N HIS A 97 -0.88 -0.45 9.58
CA HIS A 97 0.55 -0.72 9.54
C HIS A 97 1.04 -1.27 8.19
N HIS A 98 0.18 -1.30 7.17
CA HIS A 98 0.46 -2.02 5.91
C HIS A 98 0.91 -3.45 6.20
N SER A 99 0.14 -4.14 7.03
CA SER A 99 0.46 -5.44 7.62
C SER A 99 -0.16 -6.60 6.85
N LEU A 100 0.37 -7.80 7.08
CA LEU A 100 -0.22 -9.04 6.58
C LEU A 100 -1.32 -9.60 7.52
N ALA A 101 -1.89 -8.77 8.39
CA ALA A 101 -2.86 -9.21 9.40
C ALA A 101 -4.08 -9.95 8.81
N SER A 102 -4.48 -9.64 7.58
CA SER A 102 -5.57 -10.34 6.89
C SER A 102 -5.34 -11.86 6.73
N LEU A 103 -4.07 -12.30 6.77
CA LEU A 103 -3.67 -13.70 6.65
C LEU A 103 -3.58 -14.44 8.00
N PHE A 104 -3.45 -13.71 9.11
CA PHE A 104 -3.08 -14.28 10.41
C PHE A 104 -4.09 -14.01 11.52
N SER A 105 -4.76 -12.84 11.53
CA SER A 105 -5.68 -12.44 12.60
C SER A 105 -6.77 -11.52 12.07
N GLU A 106 -8.01 -12.02 12.04
CA GLU A 106 -9.17 -11.19 11.68
C GLU A 106 -9.38 -10.06 12.68
N GLU A 107 -9.18 -10.30 13.97
CA GLU A 107 -9.37 -9.28 15.01
C GLU A 107 -8.41 -8.12 14.83
N GLU A 108 -7.11 -8.41 14.63
CA GLU A 108 -6.10 -7.38 14.39
C GLU A 108 -6.33 -6.66 13.07
N PHE A 109 -6.69 -7.40 12.01
CA PHE A 109 -7.02 -6.83 10.71
C PHE A 109 -8.17 -5.82 10.82
N ARG A 110 -9.29 -6.20 11.45
CA ARG A 110 -10.43 -5.30 11.72
C ARG A 110 -10.00 -4.09 12.56
N GLY A 111 -9.21 -4.33 13.59
CA GLY A 111 -8.68 -3.26 14.45
C GLY A 111 -7.88 -2.21 13.68
N GLN A 112 -6.97 -2.65 12.81
CA GLN A 112 -6.17 -1.75 11.98
C GLN A 112 -7.01 -0.99 10.96
N MET A 113 -7.96 -1.65 10.30
CA MET A 113 -8.88 -0.99 9.37
C MET A 113 -9.73 0.08 10.06
N ALA A 114 -10.26 -0.20 11.26
CA ALA A 114 -11.06 0.74 12.03
C ALA A 114 -10.24 1.99 12.44
N LEU A 115 -9.01 1.78 12.91
CA LEU A 115 -8.08 2.87 13.23
C LEU A 115 -7.80 3.75 12.00
N HIS A 116 -7.51 3.12 10.87
CA HIS A 116 -7.20 3.84 9.64
C HIS A 116 -8.39 4.64 9.11
N LYS A 117 -9.59 4.03 9.06
CA LYS A 117 -10.84 4.69 8.66
C LYS A 117 -11.13 5.91 9.54
N SER A 118 -10.93 5.78 10.87
CA SER A 118 -11.10 6.90 11.80
C SER A 118 -10.09 8.02 11.54
N LYS A 119 -8.84 7.67 11.24
CA LYS A 119 -7.78 8.65 10.96
C LYS A 119 -8.03 9.42 9.68
N ILE A 120 -8.41 8.74 8.59
CA ILE A 120 -8.77 9.41 7.32
C ILE A 120 -9.92 10.40 7.57
N ARG A 121 -10.94 9.99 8.32
CA ARG A 121 -12.05 10.90 8.68
C ARG A 121 -11.57 12.11 9.46
N ALA A 122 -10.71 11.92 10.45
CA ALA A 122 -10.20 13.00 11.28
C ALA A 122 -9.32 13.99 10.51
N LEU A 123 -8.48 13.49 9.58
CA LEU A 123 -7.52 14.33 8.85
C LEU A 123 -8.11 15.01 7.61
N PHE A 124 -9.02 14.34 6.91
CA PHE A 124 -9.49 14.74 5.57
C PHE A 124 -11.02 14.91 5.49
N GLY A 125 -11.75 14.71 6.59
CA GLY A 125 -13.21 14.81 6.61
C GLY A 125 -13.96 13.73 5.82
N GLN A 126 -13.25 12.80 5.19
CA GLN A 126 -13.81 11.75 4.36
C GLN A 126 -14.11 10.49 5.17
N VAL A 127 -15.23 9.83 4.87
CA VAL A 127 -15.51 8.48 5.36
C VAL A 127 -15.17 7.50 4.24
N PRO A 128 -14.04 6.77 4.31
CA PRO A 128 -13.63 5.85 3.25
C PRO A 128 -14.70 4.80 2.94
N ARG A 129 -15.01 4.66 1.66
CA ARG A 129 -15.90 3.62 1.11
C ARG A 129 -15.16 2.62 0.25
N ALA A 130 -13.98 3.00 -0.23
CA ALA A 130 -13.07 2.15 -0.97
C ALA A 130 -11.97 1.61 -0.02
N PHE A 131 -11.64 0.35 -0.22
CA PHE A 131 -10.68 -0.38 0.58
C PHE A 131 -9.57 -0.98 -0.30
N GLN A 132 -8.34 -0.84 0.16
CA GLN A 132 -7.17 -1.49 -0.42
C GLN A 132 -6.47 -2.27 0.67
N ASN A 133 -6.37 -3.59 0.49
CA ASN A 133 -5.55 -4.41 1.39
C ASN A 133 -4.06 -4.25 1.06
N THR A 134 -3.20 -4.59 2.02
CA THR A 134 -1.74 -4.70 1.81
C THR A 134 -1.49 -5.56 0.58
N GLU A 135 -0.64 -5.07 -0.32
CA GLU A 135 -0.20 -5.78 -1.53
C GLU A 135 -1.37 -6.30 -2.40
N LEU A 136 -2.50 -5.59 -2.37
CA LEU A 136 -3.73 -5.98 -3.05
C LEU A 136 -4.19 -7.41 -2.73
N ILE A 137 -3.84 -7.93 -1.53
CA ILE A 137 -4.29 -9.25 -1.07
C ILE A 137 -5.81 -9.28 -1.08
N TYR A 138 -6.37 -10.25 -1.79
CA TYR A 138 -7.80 -10.41 -1.96
C TYR A 138 -8.24 -11.86 -1.73
N GLY A 139 -9.46 -12.03 -1.28
CA GLY A 139 -10.18 -13.29 -1.10
C GLY A 139 -11.56 -13.02 -0.52
N ASN A 140 -12.46 -14.03 -0.58
CA ASN A 140 -13.84 -13.88 -0.11
C ASN A 140 -13.92 -13.46 1.36
N ASP A 141 -13.03 -13.97 2.20
CA ASP A 141 -13.00 -13.62 3.63
C ASP A 141 -12.64 -12.14 3.84
N VAL A 142 -11.61 -11.66 3.15
CA VAL A 142 -11.21 -10.25 3.18
C VAL A 142 -12.36 -9.37 2.70
N ALA A 143 -13.03 -9.76 1.62
CA ALA A 143 -14.16 -9.03 1.06
C ALA A 143 -15.35 -8.96 2.05
N ARG A 144 -15.74 -10.09 2.67
CA ARG A 144 -16.80 -10.12 3.68
C ARG A 144 -16.48 -9.25 4.90
N ILE A 145 -15.22 -9.28 5.36
CA ILE A 145 -14.77 -8.41 6.44
C ILE A 145 -14.92 -6.95 6.01
N ALA A 146 -14.42 -6.56 4.84
CA ALA A 146 -14.51 -5.21 4.33
C ALA A 146 -15.97 -4.73 4.19
N GLU A 147 -16.86 -5.57 3.63
CA GLU A 147 -18.30 -5.24 3.53
C GLU A 147 -18.92 -5.03 4.90
N SER A 148 -18.65 -5.90 5.87
CA SER A 148 -19.17 -5.80 7.24
C SER A 148 -18.74 -4.51 7.94
N MET A 149 -17.59 -3.94 7.57
CA MET A 149 -17.08 -2.66 8.06
C MET A 149 -17.60 -1.45 7.26
N GLY A 150 -18.49 -1.69 6.29
CA GLY A 150 -19.19 -0.63 5.55
C GLY A 150 -18.47 -0.15 4.30
N PHE A 151 -17.45 -0.86 3.82
CA PHE A 151 -16.85 -0.58 2.51
C PHE A 151 -17.80 -1.03 1.38
N ARG A 152 -17.63 -0.45 0.19
CA ARG A 152 -18.46 -0.67 -1.00
C ARG A 152 -17.66 -1.14 -2.20
N VAL A 153 -16.38 -0.88 -2.20
CA VAL A 153 -15.46 -1.34 -3.23
C VAL A 153 -14.14 -1.76 -2.61
N ILE A 154 -13.60 -2.86 -3.09
CA ILE A 154 -12.27 -3.35 -2.76
C ILE A 154 -11.42 -3.35 -4.03
N LEU A 155 -10.17 -2.88 -3.91
CA LEU A 155 -9.20 -2.95 -4.99
C LEU A 155 -8.48 -4.30 -4.92
N ALA A 156 -8.34 -4.95 -6.07
CA ALA A 156 -7.62 -6.21 -6.24
C ALA A 156 -6.79 -6.16 -7.54
N GLY A 157 -5.98 -7.18 -7.78
CA GLY A 157 -5.25 -7.33 -9.03
C GLY A 157 -5.43 -8.74 -9.61
N GLY A 158 -4.79 -9.01 -10.78
CA GLY A 158 -4.74 -10.34 -11.34
C GLY A 158 -5.98 -10.85 -12.06
N ALA A 159 -6.92 -9.98 -12.46
CA ALA A 159 -8.18 -10.36 -13.09
C ALA A 159 -8.04 -11.40 -14.19
N GLY A 160 -7.37 -11.07 -15.29
CA GLY A 160 -7.27 -11.96 -16.44
C GLY A 160 -6.44 -13.21 -16.20
N ARG A 161 -5.38 -13.09 -15.38
CA ARG A 161 -4.41 -14.19 -15.20
C ARG A 161 -4.86 -15.22 -14.16
N LEU A 162 -5.56 -14.77 -13.13
CA LEU A 162 -5.98 -15.63 -12.02
C LEU A 162 -7.43 -16.11 -12.17
N PHE A 163 -8.29 -15.30 -12.79
CA PHE A 163 -9.74 -15.56 -12.82
C PHE A 163 -10.31 -15.68 -14.23
N GLY A 164 -9.52 -15.40 -15.27
CA GLY A 164 -10.02 -15.38 -16.65
C GLY A 164 -11.11 -14.31 -16.89
N CYS A 165 -11.14 -13.25 -16.08
CA CYS A 165 -12.10 -12.17 -16.19
C CYS A 165 -11.41 -10.88 -16.65
N ASP A 166 -12.20 -9.92 -17.16
CA ASP A 166 -11.68 -8.66 -17.66
C ASP A 166 -11.33 -7.70 -16.51
N ALA A 167 -10.18 -7.05 -16.62
CA ALA A 167 -9.76 -6.04 -15.64
C ALA A 167 -10.52 -4.72 -15.82
N GLU A 168 -11.28 -4.58 -16.89
CA GLU A 168 -12.03 -3.40 -17.29
C GLU A 168 -13.49 -3.39 -16.79
N SER A 169 -13.87 -4.38 -16.00
CA SER A 169 -15.18 -4.50 -15.41
C SER A 169 -15.13 -4.52 -13.88
N LEU A 170 -16.23 -4.12 -13.25
CA LEU A 170 -16.45 -4.35 -11.84
C LEU A 170 -17.17 -5.69 -11.61
N TYR A 171 -16.83 -6.34 -10.53
CA TYR A 171 -17.44 -7.63 -10.16
C TYR A 171 -18.04 -7.56 -8.77
N GLN A 172 -19.04 -8.39 -8.51
CA GLN A 172 -19.54 -8.66 -7.18
C GLN A 172 -18.63 -9.68 -6.50
N SER A 173 -18.24 -9.45 -5.26
CA SER A 173 -17.51 -10.48 -4.50
C SER A 173 -18.47 -11.56 -3.99
N ALA A 174 -18.11 -12.82 -4.15
CA ALA A 174 -18.90 -13.95 -3.65
C ALA A 174 -19.15 -13.84 -2.13
N GLY A 175 -20.39 -14.08 -1.75
CA GLY A 175 -20.85 -13.95 -0.36
C GLY A 175 -21.02 -12.50 0.13
N CYS A 176 -20.82 -11.49 -0.69
CA CYS A 176 -21.10 -10.09 -0.41
C CYS A 176 -22.37 -9.63 -1.13
N ARG A 177 -23.09 -8.65 -0.56
CA ARG A 177 -24.32 -8.10 -1.17
C ARG A 177 -24.09 -6.80 -1.89
N LYS A 178 -23.11 -6.01 -1.46
CA LYS A 178 -22.92 -4.61 -1.88
C LYS A 178 -21.47 -4.25 -2.20
N LEU A 179 -20.53 -5.13 -1.87
CA LEU A 179 -19.11 -4.90 -2.12
C LEU A 179 -18.77 -5.30 -3.54
N LYS A 180 -18.28 -4.35 -4.31
CA LYS A 180 -17.75 -4.57 -5.66
C LYS A 180 -16.23 -4.72 -5.63
N VAL A 181 -15.70 -5.50 -6.55
CA VAL A 181 -14.27 -5.67 -6.78
C VAL A 181 -13.88 -4.85 -7.99
N LEU A 182 -12.89 -3.99 -7.83
CA LEU A 182 -12.30 -3.18 -8.89
C LEU A 182 -10.86 -3.66 -9.11
N PHE A 183 -10.61 -4.30 -10.24
CA PHE A 183 -9.30 -4.83 -10.55
C PHE A 183 -8.33 -3.76 -11.03
N ARG A 184 -7.05 -3.89 -10.63
CA ARG A 184 -5.94 -3.20 -11.24
C ARG A 184 -5.80 -3.68 -12.69
N HIS A 185 -5.72 -2.78 -13.63
CA HIS A 185 -5.35 -3.13 -14.99
C HIS A 185 -3.83 -3.31 -15.07
N ASP A 186 -3.37 -4.55 -14.89
CA ASP A 186 -1.95 -4.86 -14.68
C ASP A 186 -1.05 -4.33 -15.79
N ARG A 187 -1.34 -4.68 -17.05
CA ARG A 187 -0.51 -4.27 -18.19
C ARG A 187 -0.38 -2.74 -18.30
N LEU A 188 -1.48 -2.02 -18.26
CA LEU A 188 -1.44 -0.56 -18.41
C LEU A 188 -0.79 0.13 -17.19
N SER A 189 -0.99 -0.41 -15.98
CA SER A 189 -0.35 0.11 -14.80
C SER A 189 1.15 -0.16 -14.79
N ASP A 190 1.59 -1.34 -15.26
CA ASP A 190 3.00 -1.70 -15.38
C ASP A 190 3.68 -0.90 -16.50
N ASP A 191 3.01 -0.69 -17.62
CA ASP A 191 3.49 0.20 -18.68
C ASP A 191 3.78 1.61 -18.13
N LEU A 192 2.89 2.15 -17.29
CA LEU A 192 3.09 3.45 -16.64
C LEU A 192 4.21 3.45 -15.58
N ALA A 193 4.36 2.36 -14.83
CA ALA A 193 5.32 2.29 -13.72
C ALA A 193 6.74 1.92 -14.17
N LEU A 194 6.90 1.06 -15.19
CA LEU A 194 8.16 0.40 -15.53
C LEU A 194 8.80 0.91 -16.83
N ARG A 195 8.02 1.31 -17.85
CA ARG A 195 8.55 1.73 -19.15
C ARG A 195 9.22 3.11 -19.20
N PRO A 196 9.04 4.02 -18.24
CA PRO A 196 9.70 5.32 -18.29
C PRO A 196 11.22 5.25 -18.21
N SER A 197 11.77 4.15 -17.74
CA SER A 197 13.23 3.97 -17.58
C SER A 197 13.94 3.42 -18.80
N GLY A 198 13.22 3.10 -19.91
CA GLY A 198 13.86 2.76 -21.17
C GLY A 198 14.81 1.58 -21.09
N ALA A 199 14.38 0.43 -20.53
CA ALA A 199 15.17 -0.81 -20.61
C ALA A 199 15.43 -1.24 -22.07
N GLU A 200 14.70 -0.65 -23.04
CA GLU A 200 14.88 -0.84 -24.48
C GLU A 200 14.95 0.49 -25.29
N GLY A 201 15.22 1.63 -24.62
CA GLY A 201 15.51 2.89 -25.31
C GLY A 201 14.31 3.66 -25.85
N GLN A 202 13.08 3.23 -25.65
CA GLN A 202 11.87 3.98 -26.03
C GLN A 202 11.10 4.45 -24.81
N ALA A 203 11.08 5.78 -24.59
CA ALA A 203 10.17 6.39 -23.63
C ALA A 203 8.73 6.13 -24.05
N LEU A 204 7.83 5.88 -23.09
CA LEU A 204 6.41 5.70 -23.36
C LEU A 204 5.83 6.97 -23.98
N ASP A 205 5.39 6.92 -25.23
CA ASP A 205 4.73 8.03 -25.89
C ASP A 205 3.29 8.16 -25.39
N ALA A 206 2.92 9.36 -24.90
CA ALA A 206 1.59 9.64 -24.41
C ALA A 206 0.51 9.44 -25.46
N ASP A 207 0.80 9.79 -26.73
CA ASP A 207 -0.14 9.64 -27.84
C ASP A 207 -0.31 8.17 -28.23
N GLU A 208 0.75 7.37 -28.14
CA GLU A 208 0.69 5.91 -28.37
C GLU A 208 -0.11 5.21 -27.29
N PHE A 209 0.17 5.52 -26.01
CA PHE A 209 -0.60 4.98 -24.89
C PHE A 209 -2.09 5.32 -24.98
N ILE A 210 -2.41 6.58 -25.30
CA ILE A 210 -3.79 7.02 -25.45
C ILE A 210 -4.48 6.43 -26.68
N ARG A 211 -3.74 6.22 -27.79
CA ARG A 211 -4.28 5.48 -28.95
C ARG A 211 -4.61 4.06 -28.55
N GLY A 212 -3.69 3.36 -27.89
CA GLY A 212 -3.92 2.00 -27.40
C GLY A 212 -5.16 1.89 -26.48
N LEU A 213 -5.36 2.87 -25.60
CA LEU A 213 -6.59 2.98 -24.81
C LEU A 213 -7.83 3.21 -25.68
N ALA A 214 -7.73 4.10 -26.66
CA ALA A 214 -8.87 4.50 -27.48
C ALA A 214 -9.30 3.44 -28.49
N ASP A 215 -8.36 2.66 -28.97
CA ASP A 215 -8.58 1.60 -29.98
C ASP A 215 -8.97 0.28 -29.33
N GLY A 216 -8.61 0.09 -28.05
CA GLY A 216 -8.87 -1.13 -27.30
C GLY A 216 -10.19 -1.15 -26.53
N TYR A 217 -10.77 0.04 -26.22
CA TYR A 217 -11.91 0.15 -25.29
C TYR A 217 -13.03 1.02 -25.88
N HIS A 218 -14.24 0.47 -25.99
CA HIS A 218 -15.34 1.10 -26.78
C HIS A 218 -16.67 1.22 -26.06
N GLY A 219 -16.80 0.73 -24.81
CA GLY A 219 -18.06 0.66 -24.09
C GLY A 219 -18.03 1.29 -22.68
N ASP A 220 -18.67 0.63 -21.75
CA ASP A 220 -18.79 1.05 -20.35
C ASP A 220 -17.66 0.48 -19.46
N GLU A 221 -16.47 0.31 -20.02
CA GLU A 221 -15.31 -0.23 -19.33
C GLU A 221 -14.80 0.77 -18.27
N VAL A 222 -14.30 0.20 -17.16
CA VAL A 222 -13.63 0.92 -16.08
C VAL A 222 -12.17 0.50 -16.01
N ILE A 223 -11.28 1.37 -16.41
CA ILE A 223 -9.83 1.11 -16.38
C ILE A 223 -9.25 1.67 -15.07
N ASN A 224 -8.83 0.76 -14.18
CA ASN A 224 -8.19 1.12 -12.93
C ASN A 224 -6.66 1.08 -13.07
N LEU A 225 -6.06 2.26 -13.18
CA LEU A 225 -4.61 2.44 -13.18
C LEU A 225 -4.14 2.59 -11.73
N PHE A 226 -3.30 1.66 -11.29
CA PHE A 226 -2.78 1.62 -9.94
C PHE A 226 -1.25 1.60 -9.97
N MET A 227 -0.63 2.57 -9.31
CA MET A 227 0.81 2.76 -9.31
C MET A 227 1.30 3.40 -8.03
N ASP A 228 2.59 3.27 -7.75
CA ASP A 228 3.24 3.94 -6.63
C ASP A 228 3.27 5.45 -6.84
N TYR A 229 3.26 6.18 -5.71
CA TYR A 229 3.17 7.64 -5.74
C TYR A 229 4.42 8.30 -6.31
N GLU A 230 5.55 7.62 -6.19
CA GLU A 230 6.84 8.02 -6.75
C GLU A 230 6.81 8.17 -8.28
N VAL A 231 5.92 7.46 -8.96
CA VAL A 231 5.74 7.56 -10.42
C VAL A 231 5.38 8.99 -10.87
N PHE A 232 4.66 9.76 -10.05
CA PHE A 232 4.29 11.15 -10.38
C PHE A 232 5.46 12.14 -10.42
N VAL A 233 6.58 11.81 -9.81
CA VAL A 233 7.77 12.69 -9.76
C VAL A 233 8.97 12.12 -10.49
N GLY A 234 8.87 10.87 -10.94
CA GLY A 234 10.00 10.10 -11.47
C GLY A 234 10.95 9.64 -10.36
N TYR A 235 11.62 8.53 -10.58
CA TYR A 235 12.69 8.10 -9.68
C TYR A 235 13.88 9.07 -9.81
N GLU A 236 14.54 9.41 -8.69
CA GLU A 236 15.59 10.42 -8.58
C GLU A 236 16.74 10.33 -9.62
N GLN A 237 16.86 9.20 -10.30
CA GLN A 237 17.94 8.94 -11.28
C GLN A 237 17.47 8.93 -12.74
N SER A 238 16.18 9.03 -13.00
CA SER A 238 15.68 9.01 -14.36
C SER A 238 15.28 10.41 -14.79
N LYS A 239 16.00 10.97 -15.75
CA LYS A 239 15.53 12.11 -16.58
C LYS A 239 14.36 11.65 -17.48
N THR A 240 13.48 10.80 -16.96
CA THR A 240 12.41 10.17 -17.73
C THR A 240 11.22 11.11 -17.81
N GLY A 241 10.61 11.18 -18.99
CA GLY A 241 9.47 12.03 -19.28
C GLY A 241 8.14 11.62 -18.61
N ILE A 242 8.15 10.83 -17.50
CA ILE A 242 6.91 10.42 -16.80
C ILE A 242 6.10 11.61 -16.28
N PRO A 243 6.71 12.63 -15.62
CA PRO A 243 5.94 13.78 -15.17
C PRO A 243 5.23 14.49 -16.33
N ASP A 244 5.90 14.61 -17.48
CA ASP A 244 5.31 15.23 -18.67
C ASP A 244 4.23 14.36 -19.28
N PHE A 245 4.44 13.05 -19.32
CA PHE A 245 3.46 12.06 -19.75
C PHE A 245 2.18 12.10 -18.89
N LEU A 246 2.32 12.02 -17.56
CA LEU A 246 1.19 12.11 -16.63
C LEU A 246 0.48 13.47 -16.69
N ASN A 247 1.22 14.56 -16.96
CA ASN A 247 0.64 15.89 -17.18
C ASN A 247 -0.15 15.99 -18.49
N THR A 248 0.15 15.16 -19.49
CA THR A 248 -0.45 15.19 -20.82
C THR A 248 -1.71 14.32 -20.92
N ILE A 249 -1.67 13.11 -20.37
CA ILE A 249 -2.77 12.13 -20.45
C ILE A 249 -4.14 12.71 -20.09
N PRO A 250 -4.33 13.38 -18.93
CA PRO A 250 -5.67 13.88 -18.57
C PRO A 250 -6.21 14.85 -19.59
N GLY A 251 -5.33 15.69 -20.16
CA GLY A 251 -5.73 16.68 -21.16
C GLY A 251 -6.21 16.08 -22.47
N VAL A 252 -5.58 15.00 -22.91
CA VAL A 252 -5.95 14.32 -24.16
C VAL A 252 -7.19 13.46 -23.97
N LEU A 253 -7.25 12.66 -22.89
CA LEU A 253 -8.43 11.83 -22.60
C LEU A 253 -9.69 12.67 -22.41
N LEU A 254 -9.62 13.78 -21.65
CA LEU A 254 -10.79 14.64 -21.38
C LEU A 254 -11.28 15.44 -22.60
N LYS A 255 -10.52 15.51 -23.69
CA LYS A 255 -11.00 16.04 -24.99
C LYS A 255 -11.92 15.03 -25.70
N ARG A 256 -11.77 13.77 -25.42
CA ARG A 256 -12.59 12.70 -25.99
C ARG A 256 -13.84 12.54 -25.13
N ARG A 257 -15.03 12.83 -25.63
CA ARG A 257 -16.29 12.85 -24.87
C ARG A 257 -16.66 11.55 -24.15
N LYS A 258 -16.08 10.43 -24.57
CA LYS A 258 -16.28 9.10 -23.99
C LYS A 258 -15.53 8.87 -22.68
N TRP A 259 -14.43 9.61 -22.42
CA TRP A 259 -13.56 9.37 -21.28
C TRP A 259 -13.81 10.33 -20.13
N ARG A 260 -13.83 9.80 -18.93
CA ARG A 260 -13.89 10.56 -17.70
C ARG A 260 -13.01 9.92 -16.63
N PHE A 261 -12.53 10.72 -15.72
CA PHE A 261 -11.84 10.23 -14.52
C PHE A 261 -12.87 10.07 -13.40
N SER A 262 -12.80 8.93 -12.69
CA SER A 262 -13.64 8.65 -11.53
C SER A 262 -12.75 8.19 -10.37
N THR A 263 -13.34 8.17 -9.17
CA THR A 263 -12.73 7.51 -8.02
C THR A 263 -13.31 6.09 -7.90
N PRO A 264 -12.65 5.16 -7.14
CA PRO A 264 -13.17 3.81 -6.95
C PRO A 264 -14.62 3.77 -6.46
N SER A 265 -14.97 4.61 -5.48
CA SER A 265 -16.35 4.70 -4.99
C SER A 265 -17.31 5.29 -6.03
N GLY A 266 -16.84 6.23 -6.83
CA GLY A 266 -17.59 6.80 -7.95
C GLY A 266 -17.87 5.75 -9.03
N ALA A 267 -16.83 5.04 -9.46
CA ALA A 267 -16.98 3.96 -10.44
C ALA A 267 -17.92 2.86 -9.94
N ALA A 268 -17.77 2.43 -8.68
CA ALA A 268 -18.64 1.41 -8.09
C ALA A 268 -20.12 1.84 -7.98
N ALA A 269 -20.40 3.15 -7.88
CA ALA A 269 -21.75 3.67 -7.83
C ALA A 269 -22.40 3.79 -9.21
N GLU A 270 -21.61 3.98 -10.26
CA GLU A 270 -22.09 4.29 -11.61
C GLU A 270 -22.16 3.07 -12.52
N HIS A 271 -21.33 2.04 -12.28
CA HIS A 271 -21.27 0.84 -13.10
C HIS A 271 -21.86 -0.37 -12.37
N GLU A 272 -22.67 -1.15 -13.07
CA GLU A 272 -23.15 -2.44 -12.58
C GLU A 272 -22.02 -3.48 -12.57
N SER A 273 -22.22 -4.57 -11.81
CA SER A 273 -21.27 -5.69 -11.79
C SER A 273 -21.45 -6.56 -13.03
N ALA A 274 -20.38 -6.90 -13.72
CA ALA A 274 -20.38 -7.79 -14.88
C ALA A 274 -20.64 -9.26 -14.51
N GLY A 275 -20.45 -9.61 -13.24
CA GLY A 275 -20.65 -10.96 -12.70
C GLY A 275 -20.18 -11.08 -11.27
N GLU A 276 -20.15 -12.30 -10.76
CA GLU A 276 -19.63 -12.62 -9.43
C GLU A 276 -18.24 -13.27 -9.54
N ILE A 277 -17.35 -12.93 -8.59
CA ILE A 277 -16.03 -13.55 -8.47
C ILE A 277 -15.96 -14.30 -7.15
N ASP A 278 -15.61 -15.58 -7.25
CA ASP A 278 -15.42 -16.49 -6.13
C ASP A 278 -13.92 -16.81 -5.95
N VAL A 279 -13.35 -16.37 -4.81
CA VAL A 279 -11.95 -16.58 -4.44
C VAL A 279 -11.88 -17.14 -3.04
N PRO A 280 -12.04 -18.46 -2.87
CA PRO A 280 -12.11 -19.10 -1.55
C PRO A 280 -10.80 -19.01 -0.75
N GLY A 281 -9.65 -18.92 -1.44
CA GLY A 281 -8.34 -18.65 -0.84
C GLY A 281 -7.97 -17.17 -0.91
N GLN A 282 -6.83 -16.81 -0.32
CA GLN A 282 -6.29 -15.46 -0.46
C GLN A 282 -5.21 -15.44 -1.55
N ILE A 283 -5.26 -14.44 -2.39
CA ILE A 283 -4.32 -14.21 -3.50
C ILE A 283 -3.55 -12.92 -3.28
N PHE A 284 -2.35 -12.87 -3.81
CA PHE A 284 -1.49 -11.70 -3.84
C PHE A 284 -1.43 -11.16 -5.26
N CYS A 285 -1.35 -9.85 -5.42
CA CYS A 285 -1.53 -9.25 -6.74
C CYS A 285 -0.40 -8.32 -7.17
N THR A 286 0.52 -7.96 -6.29
CA THR A 286 1.62 -7.02 -6.59
C THR A 286 2.95 -7.73 -6.87
N ASP A 287 3.12 -8.96 -6.42
CA ASP A 287 4.28 -9.80 -6.71
C ASP A 287 4.27 -10.22 -8.19
N PRO A 288 5.41 -10.23 -8.90
CA PRO A 288 5.51 -10.75 -10.26
C PRO A 288 4.98 -12.19 -10.40
N ASP A 289 5.22 -13.04 -9.41
CA ASP A 289 4.71 -14.42 -9.35
C ASP A 289 3.25 -14.50 -8.87
N ARG A 290 2.73 -13.44 -8.25
CA ARG A 290 1.36 -13.27 -7.73
C ARG A 290 0.92 -14.38 -6.76
N ASP A 291 1.89 -14.95 -6.06
CA ASP A 291 1.70 -16.05 -5.12
C ASP A 291 2.04 -15.68 -3.66
N GLY A 292 2.42 -14.42 -3.41
CA GLY A 292 2.82 -13.92 -2.10
C GLY A 292 4.23 -14.31 -1.66
N SER A 293 4.99 -14.96 -2.54
CA SER A 293 6.33 -15.43 -2.21
C SER A 293 7.35 -14.32 -1.96
N ALA A 294 7.04 -13.08 -2.34
CA ALA A 294 7.84 -11.92 -1.96
C ALA A 294 7.81 -11.67 -0.45
N TRP A 295 6.74 -12.06 0.25
CA TRP A 295 6.56 -11.85 1.70
C TRP A 295 6.55 -13.13 2.52
N LEU A 296 6.14 -14.27 1.97
CA LEU A 296 5.96 -15.56 2.66
C LEU A 296 6.52 -16.73 1.84
N GLY A 297 7.50 -16.49 0.96
CA GLY A 297 8.04 -17.47 0.03
C GLY A 297 9.14 -18.36 0.58
N ASN A 298 9.74 -18.02 1.72
CA ASN A 298 10.80 -18.82 2.33
C ASN A 298 10.57 -19.07 3.82
N HIS A 299 11.32 -20.00 4.38
CA HIS A 299 11.19 -20.40 5.79
C HIS A 299 11.43 -19.25 6.76
N MET A 300 12.33 -18.32 6.48
CA MET A 300 12.63 -17.17 7.35
C MET A 300 11.43 -16.23 7.44
N GLN A 301 10.82 -15.91 6.30
CA GLN A 301 9.63 -15.06 6.23
C GLN A 301 8.44 -15.68 6.98
N ILE A 302 8.19 -16.98 6.75
CA ILE A 302 7.09 -17.72 7.39
C ILE A 302 7.32 -17.82 8.90
N ASP A 303 8.52 -18.13 9.34
CA ASP A 303 8.87 -18.23 10.77
C ASP A 303 8.72 -16.89 11.48
N ALA A 304 9.23 -15.82 10.88
CA ALA A 304 9.11 -14.46 11.42
C ALA A 304 7.66 -14.02 11.56
N ALA A 305 6.84 -14.26 10.52
CA ALA A 305 5.42 -13.91 10.54
C ALA A 305 4.66 -14.72 11.59
N ARG A 306 4.82 -16.03 11.62
CA ARG A 306 4.18 -16.90 12.61
C ARG A 306 4.57 -16.54 14.03
N THR A 307 5.88 -16.31 14.28
CA THR A 307 6.36 -15.89 15.60
C THR A 307 5.73 -14.58 16.03
N LEU A 308 5.68 -13.56 15.16
CA LEU A 308 5.06 -12.28 15.47
C LEU A 308 3.59 -12.41 15.83
N TYR A 309 2.79 -13.08 14.99
CA TYR A 309 1.34 -13.17 15.20
C TYR A 309 0.98 -14.12 16.34
N SER A 310 1.81 -15.12 16.67
CA SER A 310 1.62 -15.97 17.87
C SER A 310 1.70 -15.22 19.19
N LEU A 311 2.24 -14.01 19.20
CA LEU A 311 2.32 -13.15 20.39
C LEU A 311 1.02 -12.38 20.67
N GLU A 312 0.03 -12.41 19.77
CA GLU A 312 -1.17 -11.56 19.84
C GLU A 312 -1.89 -11.66 21.17
N ASP A 313 -2.27 -12.86 21.60
CA ASP A 313 -3.02 -13.07 22.84
C ASP A 313 -2.24 -12.56 24.05
N GLN A 314 -0.95 -12.85 24.10
CA GLN A 314 -0.09 -12.40 25.19
C GLN A 314 0.04 -10.87 25.22
N VAL A 315 0.21 -10.25 24.07
CA VAL A 315 0.31 -8.79 23.93
C VAL A 315 -1.00 -8.13 24.36
N ARG A 316 -2.14 -8.63 23.89
CA ARG A 316 -3.46 -8.11 24.24
C ARG A 316 -3.76 -8.27 25.72
N ALA A 317 -3.40 -9.43 26.31
CA ALA A 317 -3.55 -9.70 27.74
C ALA A 317 -2.79 -8.70 28.62
N THR A 318 -1.72 -8.09 28.14
CA THR A 318 -0.99 -7.05 28.90
C THR A 318 -1.84 -5.79 29.13
N LYS A 319 -2.84 -5.51 28.29
CA LYS A 319 -3.61 -4.24 28.27
C LYS A 319 -2.74 -2.99 28.20
N ASN A 320 -1.47 -3.13 27.86
CA ASN A 320 -0.48 -2.05 27.78
C ASN A 320 -0.43 -1.47 26.37
N ARG A 321 -0.88 -0.21 26.22
CA ARG A 321 -0.94 0.48 24.93
C ARG A 321 0.42 0.57 24.23
N LYS A 322 1.53 0.74 24.99
CA LYS A 322 2.87 0.83 24.42
C LYS A 322 3.31 -0.53 23.85
N ARG A 323 3.05 -1.62 24.57
CA ARG A 323 3.37 -2.98 24.09
C ARG A 323 2.54 -3.35 22.85
N ILE A 324 1.23 -3.06 22.88
CA ILE A 324 0.36 -3.27 21.70
C ILE A 324 0.86 -2.43 20.51
N GLY A 325 1.21 -1.17 20.74
CA GLY A 325 1.75 -0.31 19.68
C GLY A 325 3.07 -0.81 19.11
N THR A 326 3.98 -1.31 19.96
CA THR A 326 5.25 -1.91 19.50
C THR A 326 4.98 -3.16 18.65
N TRP A 327 4.14 -4.07 19.12
CA TRP A 327 3.76 -5.28 18.36
C TRP A 327 3.15 -4.93 17.00
N ARG A 328 2.28 -3.93 16.97
CA ARG A 328 1.68 -3.45 15.73
C ARG A 328 2.70 -2.84 14.77
N ASN A 329 3.63 -2.05 15.28
CA ASN A 329 4.69 -1.46 14.46
C ASN A 329 5.61 -2.53 13.84
N LEU A 330 5.76 -3.68 14.48
CA LEU A 330 6.53 -4.82 13.96
C LEU A 330 5.79 -5.59 12.84
N GLN A 331 4.52 -5.29 12.56
CA GLN A 331 3.71 -6.01 11.56
C GLN A 331 3.85 -5.49 10.13
N ALA A 332 4.63 -4.43 9.87
CA ALA A 332 4.75 -3.90 8.52
C ALA A 332 5.26 -4.97 7.54
N SER A 333 4.58 -5.13 6.40
CA SER A 333 4.91 -6.15 5.39
C SER A 333 6.33 -6.00 4.85
N ASP A 334 6.85 -4.78 4.81
CA ASP A 334 8.22 -4.47 4.40
C ASP A 334 9.27 -5.31 5.16
N TYR A 335 9.07 -5.58 6.46
CA TYR A 335 10.04 -6.34 7.24
C TYR A 335 10.15 -7.79 6.77
N PHE A 336 9.04 -8.39 6.34
CA PHE A 336 9.07 -9.72 5.73
C PHE A 336 9.66 -9.67 4.33
N HIS A 337 9.36 -8.63 3.56
CA HIS A 337 9.94 -8.42 2.24
C HIS A 337 11.47 -8.29 2.28
N TYR A 338 12.06 -7.67 3.32
CA TYR A 338 13.51 -7.59 3.49
C TYR A 338 14.20 -8.96 3.64
N MET A 339 13.46 -9.99 4.00
CA MET A 339 13.94 -11.39 4.12
C MET A 339 13.75 -12.18 2.82
N ASN A 340 13.27 -11.56 1.73
CA ASN A 340 13.07 -12.22 0.44
C ASN A 340 14.40 -12.59 -0.20
N THR A 341 14.53 -13.86 -0.61
CA THR A 341 15.74 -14.40 -1.26
C THR A 341 15.64 -14.46 -2.78
N LYS A 342 14.46 -14.30 -3.37
CA LYS A 342 14.26 -14.35 -4.84
C LYS A 342 14.99 -13.20 -5.56
N GLY A 343 15.03 -12.02 -4.99
CA GLY A 343 15.66 -10.83 -5.58
C GLY A 343 17.19 -10.74 -5.41
N LEU A 344 17.87 -11.79 -4.94
CA LEU A 344 19.33 -11.82 -4.86
C LEU A 344 19.98 -11.82 -6.25
N SER A 345 19.27 -12.30 -7.27
CA SER A 345 19.71 -12.32 -8.67
C SER A 345 19.35 -11.03 -9.46
N ASP A 346 18.32 -10.30 -9.06
CA ASP A 346 17.70 -9.24 -9.90
C ASP A 346 18.03 -7.80 -9.48
N GLY A 347 18.89 -7.61 -8.60
CA GLY A 347 19.90 -6.54 -8.39
C GLY A 347 19.46 -5.10 -8.13
N VAL A 348 18.29 -4.54 -8.38
CA VAL A 348 18.13 -3.06 -8.42
C VAL A 348 16.90 -2.45 -7.71
N GLY A 349 15.77 -3.11 -7.63
CA GLY A 349 14.53 -2.43 -7.19
C GLY A 349 14.38 -2.17 -5.67
N HIS A 350 14.81 -3.09 -4.83
CA HIS A 350 14.49 -3.09 -3.41
C HIS A 350 15.66 -2.74 -2.46
N ARG A 351 16.87 -2.57 -2.98
CA ARG A 351 18.05 -2.22 -2.15
C ARG A 351 17.97 -0.84 -1.52
N THR A 352 17.25 0.09 -2.13
CA THR A 352 17.22 1.50 -1.69
C THR A 352 16.49 1.70 -0.36
N LEU A 353 15.59 0.81 0.01
CA LEU A 353 14.79 0.92 1.23
C LEU A 353 15.14 -0.12 2.30
N ASN A 354 15.88 -1.20 1.97
CA ASN A 354 16.27 -2.22 2.93
C ASN A 354 17.49 -1.74 3.76
N PRO A 355 17.37 -1.61 5.10
CA PRO A 355 18.47 -1.19 5.95
C PRO A 355 19.51 -2.28 6.21
N PHE A 356 19.23 -3.52 5.82
CA PHE A 356 20.08 -4.69 6.09
C PHE A 356 20.92 -5.06 4.88
N ALA A 357 22.10 -5.63 5.13
CA ALA A 357 23.04 -6.02 4.10
C ALA A 357 22.58 -7.28 3.31
N SER A 358 21.78 -8.13 3.95
CA SER A 358 21.25 -9.34 3.34
C SER A 358 19.89 -9.73 3.92
N PRO A 359 19.11 -10.60 3.25
CA PRO A 359 17.90 -11.19 3.80
C PRO A 359 18.12 -11.96 5.11
N TYR A 360 19.28 -12.57 5.25
CA TYR A 360 19.67 -13.30 6.47
C TYR A 360 19.89 -12.34 7.64
N ASP A 361 20.55 -11.20 7.41
CA ASP A 361 20.73 -10.15 8.42
C ASP A 361 19.37 -9.59 8.86
N ALA A 362 18.47 -9.32 7.89
CA ALA A 362 17.13 -8.87 8.19
C ALA A 362 16.40 -9.85 9.12
N TYR A 363 16.46 -11.15 8.80
CA TYR A 363 15.85 -12.20 9.62
C TYR A 363 16.47 -12.28 11.02
N ILE A 364 17.80 -12.32 11.13
CA ILE A 364 18.49 -12.42 12.43
C ILE A 364 18.12 -11.25 13.33
N HIS A 365 18.20 -10.02 12.84
CA HIS A 365 17.86 -8.83 13.62
C HIS A 365 16.40 -8.82 14.03
N TYR A 366 15.50 -9.16 13.11
CA TYR A 366 14.08 -9.21 13.39
C TYR A 366 13.71 -10.27 14.44
N MET A 367 14.27 -11.48 14.33
CA MET A 367 14.04 -12.55 15.30
C MET A 367 14.63 -12.24 16.68
N ASN A 368 15.77 -11.54 16.75
CA ASN A 368 16.32 -11.05 18.01
C ASN A 368 15.37 -10.02 18.67
N ILE A 369 14.79 -9.12 17.88
CA ILE A 369 13.75 -8.18 18.35
C ILE A 369 12.54 -8.95 18.90
N LEU A 370 12.02 -9.93 18.16
CA LEU A 370 10.87 -10.72 18.61
C LEU A 370 11.16 -11.51 19.88
N LYS A 371 12.37 -12.05 20.01
CA LYS A 371 12.79 -12.78 21.21
C LYS A 371 12.86 -11.87 22.42
N ASP A 372 13.45 -10.68 22.30
CA ASP A 372 13.49 -9.69 23.37
C ASP A 372 12.08 -9.22 23.75
N PHE A 373 11.27 -8.86 22.75
CA PHE A 373 9.89 -8.39 22.94
C PHE A 373 9.03 -9.47 23.64
N SER A 374 9.09 -10.71 23.19
CA SER A 374 8.39 -11.84 23.82
C SER A 374 8.83 -12.03 25.28
N GLY A 375 10.12 -11.98 25.56
CA GLY A 375 10.66 -12.10 26.93
C GLY A 375 10.14 -10.99 27.88
N ARG A 376 10.01 -9.76 27.37
CA ARG A 376 9.46 -8.62 28.14
C ARG A 376 7.95 -8.73 28.36
N ILE A 377 7.21 -9.27 27.40
CA ILE A 377 5.77 -9.52 27.56
C ILE A 377 5.54 -10.58 28.65
N ALA A 378 6.33 -11.66 28.63
CA ALA A 378 6.22 -12.75 29.59
C ALA A 378 6.74 -12.40 31.00
N GLY A 379 7.22 -11.16 31.24
CA GLY A 379 7.80 -10.73 32.52
C GLY A 379 9.15 -11.40 32.87
N LYS A 380 9.79 -12.02 31.87
CA LYS A 380 11.11 -12.71 32.05
C LYS A 380 12.30 -11.79 31.89
N MET A 381 12.08 -10.56 31.39
CA MET A 381 13.11 -9.56 31.15
C MET A 381 12.61 -8.20 31.65
N GLU A 382 13.19 -7.70 32.73
CA GLU A 382 13.01 -6.32 33.18
C GLU A 382 14.04 -5.42 32.50
N SER A 383 13.66 -4.20 32.09
CA SER A 383 14.62 -3.24 31.55
C SER A 383 15.53 -2.74 32.66
N VAL A 384 16.83 -2.72 32.41
CA VAL A 384 17.85 -2.17 33.32
C VAL A 384 17.63 -0.66 33.61
N HIS A 385 16.71 0.00 32.88
CA HIS A 385 16.43 1.43 32.98
C HIS A 385 15.08 1.78 33.63
N GLU A 386 14.35 0.81 34.17
CA GLU A 386 13.10 1.08 34.95
C GLU A 386 13.33 1.00 36.48
N ARG A 387 14.57 1.03 36.93
CA ARG A 387 14.91 1.20 38.36
C ARG A 387 15.41 2.60 38.66
#